data_2029d0f687c76db97d0da8dcaa851703
#
_entry.id   2029d0f687c76db97d0da8dcaa851703
#
_cell.length_a   1.000
_cell.length_b   1.000
_cell.length_c   1.000
_cell.angle_alpha   90.00
_cell.angle_beta   90.00
_cell.angle_gamma   90.00
#
_symmetry.space_group_name_H-M   'P 1'
#
loop_
_entity.id
_entity.type
_entity.pdbx_description
1 polymer ?
#
loop_
_entity_poly.entity_id
_entity_poly.type
_entity_poly.pdbx_seq_one_letter_code
_entity_poly.pdbx_strand_id
1 'polypeptide(L)'
;RDALLIAIRERKLSVVEYDAATGEVCCSSMHSFESELGCNPLHSTLRMSREAPLVVSDPEGRCAAVVLREDGVAGRVRVLPSVDGGLGLVANDEEGRVRGPAASVRESFELHVRDAGVRLIRDVCFLHGYGEPALAILYEKKPTWAGRYNLHKDSCEIVALSVDVDKQKSTVIWRRQNLPSSSYKLTPLLPPLGGVLGLSQDF
;
A
#
# COMPACT_ATOMS: atom_id res chain seq x y z
N ARG A 1 21.34 2.67 -0.23
CA ARG A 1 21.05 1.30 0.25
C ARG A 1 19.77 0.85 -0.42
N ASP A 2 19.80 -0.34 -1.01
CA ASP A 2 18.62 -0.94 -1.61
C ASP A 2 17.89 -1.76 -0.55
N ALA A 3 16.61 -1.46 -0.33
CA ALA A 3 15.76 -2.21 0.58
C ALA A 3 14.68 -2.94 -0.20
N LEU A 4 14.42 -4.19 0.16
CA LEU A 4 13.36 -5.01 -0.42
C LEU A 4 12.23 -5.18 0.60
N LEU A 5 11.03 -4.84 0.18
CA LEU A 5 9.83 -4.99 0.99
C LEU A 5 9.14 -6.31 0.61
N ILE A 6 9.06 -7.24 1.57
CA ILE A 6 8.47 -8.56 1.36
C ILE A 6 7.17 -8.67 2.16
N ALA A 7 6.05 -8.81 1.45
CA ALA A 7 4.75 -9.06 2.07
C ALA A 7 4.50 -10.57 2.20
N ILE A 8 4.17 -11.02 3.41
CA ILE A 8 3.92 -12.41 3.74
C ILE A 8 2.43 -12.62 3.98
N ARG A 9 1.90 -13.77 3.57
CA ARG A 9 0.46 -14.11 3.65
C ARG A 9 -0.17 -13.93 5.03
N GLU A 10 0.58 -14.09 6.10
CA GLU A 10 0.12 -14.00 7.48
C GLU A 10 0.04 -12.56 8.00
N ARG A 11 -0.18 -11.58 7.10
CA ARG A 11 -0.24 -10.16 7.44
C ARG A 11 1.04 -9.64 8.11
N LYS A 12 2.16 -10.18 7.68
CA LYS A 12 3.49 -9.74 8.06
C LYS A 12 4.17 -9.08 6.88
N LEU A 13 4.93 -8.05 7.16
CA LEU A 13 5.77 -7.34 6.22
C LEU A 13 7.19 -7.33 6.76
N SER A 14 8.13 -7.79 5.96
CA SER A 14 9.55 -7.74 6.30
C SER A 14 10.26 -6.75 5.39
N VAL A 15 11.09 -5.91 5.98
CA VAL A 15 12.05 -5.07 5.25
C VAL A 15 13.40 -5.77 5.29
N VAL A 16 13.92 -6.06 4.12
CA VAL A 16 15.19 -6.77 3.95
C VAL A 16 16.17 -5.85 3.26
N GLU A 17 17.35 -5.69 3.83
CA GLU A 17 18.41 -4.83 3.32
C GLU A 17 19.67 -5.66 3.05
N TYR A 18 20.41 -5.22 2.02
CA TYR A 18 21.74 -5.77 1.73
C TYR A 18 22.79 -4.85 2.33
N ASP A 19 23.62 -5.43 3.20
CA ASP A 19 24.79 -4.73 3.76
C ASP A 19 26.01 -5.00 2.87
N ALA A 20 26.40 -3.99 2.11
CA ALA A 20 27.55 -4.08 1.22
C ALA A 20 28.91 -4.21 1.97
N ALA A 21 28.97 -3.86 3.25
CA ALA A 21 30.19 -3.97 4.04
C ALA A 21 30.45 -5.41 4.51
N THR A 22 29.38 -6.12 4.87
CA THR A 22 29.47 -7.51 5.33
C THR A 22 29.15 -8.52 4.22
N GLY A 23 28.51 -8.08 3.13
CA GLY A 23 28.02 -8.96 2.07
C GLY A 23 26.80 -9.79 2.47
N GLU A 24 26.15 -9.45 3.59
CA GLU A 24 25.03 -10.19 4.13
C GLU A 24 23.69 -9.52 3.85
N VAL A 25 22.65 -10.34 3.76
CA VAL A 25 21.25 -9.91 3.68
C VAL A 25 20.65 -10.01 5.07
N CYS A 26 20.19 -8.89 5.61
CA CYS A 26 19.58 -8.85 6.93
C CYS A 26 18.14 -8.35 6.88
N CYS A 27 17.30 -8.88 7.78
CA CYS A 27 15.97 -8.34 7.99
C CYS A 27 16.09 -7.14 8.94
N SER A 28 15.91 -5.94 8.40
CA SER A 28 16.02 -4.71 9.19
C SER A 28 14.77 -4.45 10.02
N SER A 29 13.61 -4.94 9.59
CA SER A 29 12.37 -4.83 10.36
C SER A 29 11.31 -5.84 9.96
N MET A 30 10.40 -6.09 10.91
CA MET A 30 9.21 -6.90 10.69
C MET A 30 7.98 -6.20 11.27
N HIS A 31 6.97 -5.98 10.43
CA HIS A 31 5.68 -5.43 10.85
C HIS A 31 4.63 -6.54 10.87
N SER A 32 3.93 -6.69 11.98
CA SER A 32 2.78 -7.59 12.10
C SER A 32 1.51 -6.78 12.22
N PHE A 33 0.50 -7.13 11.42
CA PHE A 33 -0.81 -6.47 11.42
C PHE A 33 -1.89 -7.33 12.10
N GLU A 34 -1.48 -8.35 12.85
CA GLU A 34 -2.39 -9.31 13.48
C GLU A 34 -3.20 -8.72 14.63
N SER A 35 -2.59 -7.81 15.40
CA SER A 35 -3.20 -7.28 16.64
C SER A 35 -4.33 -6.28 16.41
N GLU A 36 -4.43 -5.69 15.22
CA GLU A 36 -5.40 -4.63 14.94
C GLU A 36 -6.82 -5.13 14.66
N LEU A 37 -6.97 -6.40 14.50
CA LEU A 37 -8.26 -7.03 14.14
C LEU A 37 -8.95 -7.67 15.33
N GLY A 38 -8.93 -7.17 16.53
CA GLY A 38 -9.78 -7.62 17.65
C GLY A 38 -10.20 -9.11 17.57
N CYS A 39 -9.30 -9.98 17.16
CA CYS A 39 -9.65 -11.25 16.57
C CYS A 39 -9.85 -12.34 17.61
N ASN A 40 -11.05 -12.81 17.68
CA ASN A 40 -11.29 -14.19 18.07
C ASN A 40 -10.43 -15.10 17.16
N PRO A 41 -9.50 -15.90 17.68
CA PRO A 41 -8.60 -16.76 16.87
C PRO A 41 -9.35 -17.69 15.90
N LEU A 42 -10.60 -18.02 16.17
CA LEU A 42 -11.49 -18.79 15.30
C LEU A 42 -11.90 -18.03 14.03
N HIS A 43 -11.92 -16.70 14.03
CA HIS A 43 -12.24 -15.91 12.84
C HIS A 43 -11.04 -15.67 11.94
N SER A 44 -9.82 -15.69 12.47
CA SER A 44 -8.61 -15.47 11.70
C SER A 44 -8.30 -16.61 10.72
N THR A 45 -8.62 -17.85 11.10
CA THR A 45 -8.42 -19.04 10.25
C THR A 45 -9.43 -19.17 9.12
N LEU A 46 -10.63 -18.61 9.28
CA LEU A 46 -11.71 -18.68 8.28
C LEU A 46 -11.72 -17.52 7.28
N ARG A 47 -11.03 -16.43 7.58
CA ARG A 47 -10.97 -15.22 6.75
C ARG A 47 -9.58 -14.93 6.17
N MET A 48 -8.83 -15.95 5.86
CA MET A 48 -7.60 -15.74 5.09
C MET A 48 -7.99 -15.20 3.71
N SER A 49 -7.71 -13.92 3.46
CA SER A 49 -7.80 -13.39 2.11
C SER A 49 -6.98 -14.29 1.20
N ARG A 50 -7.60 -14.81 0.15
CA ARG A 50 -6.92 -15.63 -0.88
C ARG A 50 -5.95 -14.79 -1.69
N GLU A 51 -6.06 -13.47 -1.60
CA GLU A 51 -5.23 -12.53 -2.35
C GLU A 51 -4.06 -12.05 -1.49
N ALA A 52 -2.88 -12.03 -2.11
CA ALA A 52 -1.69 -11.46 -1.48
C ALA A 52 -1.88 -9.96 -1.24
N PRO A 53 -1.29 -9.39 -0.16
CA PRO A 53 -1.24 -7.95 0.04
C PRO A 53 -0.57 -7.27 -1.16
N LEU A 54 -1.10 -6.11 -1.55
CA LEU A 54 -0.43 -5.27 -2.55
C LEU A 54 0.58 -4.39 -1.83
N VAL A 55 1.80 -4.36 -2.34
CA VAL A 55 2.86 -3.51 -1.82
C VAL A 55 3.38 -2.64 -2.96
N VAL A 56 3.46 -1.34 -2.71
CA VAL A 56 3.96 -0.35 -3.66
C VAL A 56 4.86 0.64 -2.94
N SER A 57 5.91 1.10 -3.62
CA SER A 57 6.83 2.12 -3.13
C SER A 57 6.66 3.43 -3.88
N ASP A 58 6.86 4.53 -3.18
CA ASP A 58 6.95 5.84 -3.80
C ASP A 58 8.19 5.92 -4.70
N PRO A 59 8.09 6.48 -5.92
CA PRO A 59 9.22 6.58 -6.85
C PRO A 59 10.41 7.35 -6.30
N GLU A 60 10.17 8.30 -5.42
CA GLU A 60 11.22 9.12 -4.77
C GLU A 60 11.68 8.52 -3.42
N GLY A 61 11.19 7.34 -3.06
CA GLY A 61 11.59 6.62 -1.85
C GLY A 61 11.13 7.25 -0.54
N ARG A 62 10.15 8.15 -0.55
CA ARG A 62 9.65 8.86 0.66
C ARG A 62 8.80 7.98 1.56
N CYS A 63 8.10 7.02 0.98
CA CYS A 63 7.28 6.05 1.72
C CYS A 63 6.97 4.81 0.88
N ALA A 64 6.41 3.82 1.52
CA ALA A 64 5.78 2.68 0.86
C ALA A 64 4.34 2.52 1.36
N ALA A 65 3.48 1.89 0.58
CA ALA A 65 2.12 1.59 0.98
C ALA A 65 1.83 0.09 0.85
N VAL A 66 1.13 -0.45 1.84
CA VAL A 66 0.66 -1.83 1.86
C VAL A 66 -0.85 -1.82 1.89
N VAL A 67 -1.48 -2.53 0.97
CA VAL A 67 -2.92 -2.73 0.94
C VAL A 67 -3.25 -4.11 1.45
N LEU A 68 -3.94 -4.15 2.57
CA LEU A 68 -4.48 -5.38 3.16
C LEU A 68 -5.90 -5.55 2.62
N ARG A 69 -6.10 -6.58 1.81
CA ARG A 69 -7.43 -6.93 1.28
C ARG A 69 -8.11 -7.88 2.24
N GLU A 70 -9.35 -7.57 2.56
CA GLU A 70 -10.22 -8.44 3.35
C GLU A 70 -11.42 -8.81 2.49
N ASP A 71 -11.78 -10.09 2.45
CA ASP A 71 -12.92 -10.59 1.67
C ASP A 71 -14.22 -9.88 2.07
N GLY A 72 -14.80 -9.15 1.11
CA GLY A 72 -16.06 -8.41 1.29
C GLY A 72 -15.99 -7.14 2.15
N VAL A 73 -14.82 -6.75 2.62
CA VAL A 73 -14.60 -5.53 3.42
C VAL A 73 -13.72 -4.54 2.63
N ALA A 74 -13.92 -3.26 2.88
CA ALA A 74 -13.04 -2.25 2.29
C ALA A 74 -11.58 -2.50 2.69
N GLY A 75 -10.70 -2.58 1.70
CA GLY A 75 -9.27 -2.75 1.94
C GLY A 75 -8.70 -1.65 2.84
N ARG A 76 -7.73 -2.02 3.67
CA ARG A 76 -6.98 -1.07 4.50
C ARG A 76 -5.69 -0.71 3.80
N VAL A 77 -5.33 0.55 3.81
CA VAL A 77 -4.06 1.04 3.28
C VAL A 77 -3.20 1.51 4.44
N ARG A 78 -2.04 0.89 4.61
CA ARG A 78 -1.06 1.30 5.60
C ARG A 78 0.15 1.91 4.91
N VAL A 79 0.58 3.05 5.40
CA VAL A 79 1.74 3.77 4.90
C VAL A 79 2.92 3.56 5.84
N LEU A 80 4.07 3.22 5.26
CA LEU A 80 5.35 3.09 5.94
C LEU A 80 6.23 4.26 5.51
N PRO A 81 6.45 5.25 6.36
CA PRO A 81 7.35 6.36 6.07
C PRO A 81 8.79 5.89 5.88
N SER A 82 9.49 6.48 4.92
CA SER A 82 10.94 6.38 4.84
C SER A 82 11.60 7.32 5.85
N VAL A 83 12.72 6.91 6.38
CA VAL A 83 13.59 7.77 7.20
C VAL A 83 14.83 8.07 6.38
N ASP A 84 15.41 9.25 6.56
CA ASP A 84 16.56 9.73 5.79
C ASP A 84 17.62 8.64 5.57
N GLY A 85 17.67 8.11 4.34
CA GLY A 85 18.60 7.09 3.92
C GLY A 85 18.09 5.65 3.80
N GLY A 86 16.80 5.41 3.92
CA GLY A 86 16.19 4.10 3.72
C GLY A 86 14.96 3.86 4.58
N LEU A 87 14.24 2.77 4.33
CA LEU A 87 13.20 2.24 5.23
C LEU A 87 13.88 1.68 6.51
N GLY A 88 14.48 2.59 7.29
CA GLY A 88 15.28 2.21 8.44
C GLY A 88 14.43 1.94 9.67
N LEU A 89 14.64 0.78 10.29
CA LEU A 89 14.12 0.44 11.59
C LEU A 89 15.28 0.18 12.54
N VAL A 90 15.26 0.81 13.69
CA VAL A 90 16.10 0.40 14.81
C VAL A 90 15.29 -0.53 15.68
N ALA A 91 15.65 -1.81 15.70
CA ALA A 91 15.26 -2.68 16.79
C ALA A 91 16.28 -2.48 17.91
N ASN A 92 15.84 -1.96 19.04
CA ASN A 92 16.60 -2.09 20.28
C ASN A 92 16.39 -3.52 20.78
N ASP A 93 17.40 -4.35 20.72
CA ASP A 93 17.40 -5.57 21.49
C ASP A 93 17.58 -5.23 22.98
N GLU A 94 17.00 -6.04 23.85
CA GLU A 94 16.99 -5.84 25.31
C GLU A 94 18.42 -5.82 25.93
N GLU A 95 19.48 -5.97 25.13
CA GLU A 95 20.88 -5.98 25.55
C GLU A 95 21.65 -4.69 25.20
N GLY A 96 21.01 -3.65 24.67
CA GLY A 96 21.61 -2.32 24.51
C GLY A 96 22.74 -2.21 23.48
N ARG A 97 22.84 -3.11 22.52
CA ARG A 97 23.82 -3.04 21.44
C ARG A 97 23.28 -2.23 20.27
N VAL A 98 23.79 -1.02 20.11
CA VAL A 98 23.55 -0.16 18.95
C VAL A 98 24.22 -0.77 17.72
N ARG A 99 23.42 -1.36 16.83
CA ARG A 99 23.87 -1.76 15.50
C ARG A 99 23.53 -0.67 14.49
N GLY A 100 24.53 0.09 14.09
CA GLY A 100 24.45 1.05 13.00
C GLY A 100 23.96 2.44 13.39
N PRO A 101 24.02 3.44 12.48
CA PRO A 101 23.52 4.77 12.73
C PRO A 101 22.01 4.69 12.97
N ALA A 102 21.57 5.20 14.12
CA ALA A 102 20.20 5.22 14.57
C ALA A 102 19.32 5.98 13.54
N ALA A 103 18.73 5.26 12.60
CA ALA A 103 17.63 5.78 11.80
C ALA A 103 16.40 5.75 12.70
N SER A 104 15.85 6.90 13.05
CA SER A 104 14.60 6.97 13.82
C SER A 104 13.47 6.41 12.97
N VAL A 105 12.89 5.29 13.42
CA VAL A 105 11.75 4.69 12.77
C VAL A 105 10.54 5.57 12.97
N ARG A 106 9.93 6.02 11.89
CA ARG A 106 8.58 6.55 11.96
C ARG A 106 7.61 5.38 11.97
N GLU A 107 6.67 5.39 12.89
CA GLU A 107 5.63 4.36 12.95
C GLU A 107 4.79 4.36 11.68
N SER A 108 4.44 3.17 11.21
CA SER A 108 3.50 3.01 10.11
C SER A 108 2.10 3.44 10.55
N PHE A 109 1.36 4.11 9.69
CA PHE A 109 0.01 4.59 10.00
C PHE A 109 -1.02 4.11 8.97
N GLU A 110 -2.28 4.01 9.42
CA GLU A 110 -3.39 3.65 8.54
C GLU A 110 -3.94 4.90 7.83
N LEU A 111 -4.06 4.80 6.52
CA LEU A 111 -4.65 5.86 5.69
C LEU A 111 -6.17 5.67 5.62
N HIS A 112 -6.93 6.65 6.07
CA HIS A 112 -8.40 6.61 6.09
C HIS A 112 -9.02 6.81 4.69
N VAL A 113 -8.76 5.86 3.78
CA VAL A 113 -9.24 5.92 2.38
C VAL A 113 -10.76 5.84 2.26
N ARG A 114 -11.44 5.36 3.30
CA ARG A 114 -12.91 5.31 3.35
C ARG A 114 -13.56 6.69 3.31
N ASP A 115 -12.90 7.70 3.88
CA ASP A 115 -13.37 9.09 3.86
C ASP A 115 -13.37 9.65 2.44
N ALA A 116 -12.45 9.17 1.60
CA ALA A 116 -12.43 9.44 0.18
C ALA A 116 -13.43 8.57 -0.64
N GLY A 117 -14.27 7.77 0.01
CA GLY A 117 -15.26 6.91 -0.65
C GLY A 117 -14.69 5.62 -1.25
N VAL A 118 -13.42 5.32 -1.00
CA VAL A 118 -12.76 4.11 -1.47
C VAL A 118 -13.28 2.89 -0.69
N ARG A 119 -13.61 1.82 -1.41
CA ARG A 119 -14.11 0.59 -0.79
C ARG A 119 -13.34 -0.64 -1.26
N LEU A 120 -13.73 -1.25 -2.36
CA LEU A 120 -13.12 -2.48 -2.86
C LEU A 120 -11.89 -2.12 -3.71
N ILE A 121 -10.72 -2.12 -3.09
CA ILE A 121 -9.46 -1.78 -3.75
C ILE A 121 -9.05 -2.93 -4.67
N ARG A 122 -8.84 -2.61 -5.95
CA ARG A 122 -8.35 -3.55 -6.96
C ARG A 122 -6.86 -3.46 -7.17
N ASP A 123 -6.37 -2.22 -7.29
CA ASP A 123 -4.94 -1.97 -7.47
C ASP A 123 -4.54 -0.58 -6.96
N VAL A 124 -3.26 -0.39 -6.71
CA VAL A 124 -2.70 0.87 -6.26
C VAL A 124 -1.34 1.11 -6.91
N CYS A 125 -0.99 2.37 -7.12
CA CYS A 125 0.36 2.76 -7.52
C CYS A 125 0.68 4.17 -7.03
N PHE A 126 1.95 4.46 -6.80
CA PHE A 126 2.40 5.84 -6.60
C PHE A 126 2.64 6.53 -7.94
N LEU A 127 2.31 7.82 -7.99
CA LEU A 127 2.46 8.67 -9.18
C LEU A 127 3.79 9.42 -9.13
N HIS A 128 4.35 9.71 -10.32
CA HIS A 128 5.57 10.50 -10.46
C HIS A 128 5.28 12.00 -10.52
N GLY A 129 6.26 12.81 -10.09
CA GLY A 129 6.27 14.25 -10.31
C GLY A 129 5.42 15.08 -9.36
N TYR A 130 5.01 14.53 -8.22
CA TYR A 130 4.31 15.25 -7.16
C TYR A 130 5.26 15.62 -6.03
N GLY A 131 5.12 16.83 -5.49
CA GLY A 131 5.93 17.32 -4.36
C GLY A 131 5.76 16.48 -3.08
N GLU A 132 4.56 15.97 -2.83
CA GLU A 132 4.24 14.96 -1.81
C GLU A 132 3.98 13.60 -2.45
N PRO A 133 4.16 12.47 -1.72
CA PRO A 133 3.79 11.16 -2.23
C PRO A 133 2.32 11.15 -2.69
N ALA A 134 2.09 10.82 -3.94
CA ALA A 134 0.74 10.77 -4.52
C ALA A 134 0.34 9.33 -4.84
N LEU A 135 -0.64 8.81 -4.11
CA LEU A 135 -1.12 7.43 -4.23
C LEU A 135 -2.39 7.39 -5.09
N ALA A 136 -2.33 6.72 -6.23
CA ALA A 136 -3.50 6.43 -7.06
C ALA A 136 -4.09 5.06 -6.65
N ILE A 137 -5.38 5.02 -6.44
CA ILE A 137 -6.14 3.84 -6.01
C ILE A 137 -7.23 3.54 -7.02
N LEU A 138 -7.20 2.37 -7.62
CA LEU A 138 -8.27 1.80 -8.42
C LEU A 138 -9.21 1.02 -7.49
N TYR A 139 -10.48 1.38 -7.48
CA TYR A 139 -11.43 0.78 -6.58
C TYR A 139 -12.82 0.67 -7.21
N GLU A 140 -13.65 -0.15 -6.60
CA GLU A 140 -15.05 -0.29 -6.92
C GLU A 140 -15.91 0.14 -5.72
N LYS A 141 -16.89 1.01 -5.96
CA LYS A 141 -17.79 1.49 -4.88
C LYS A 141 -18.68 0.40 -4.32
N LYS A 142 -19.16 -0.46 -5.19
CA LYS A 142 -20.11 -1.53 -4.86
C LYS A 142 -19.71 -2.78 -5.63
N PRO A 143 -19.71 -3.96 -5.00
CA PRO A 143 -19.34 -5.18 -5.69
C PRO A 143 -20.22 -5.40 -6.91
N THR A 144 -19.58 -5.77 -8.01
CA THR A 144 -20.25 -6.13 -9.25
C THR A 144 -20.55 -7.63 -9.26
N TRP A 145 -21.69 -8.02 -9.79
CA TRP A 145 -22.07 -9.41 -10.05
C TRP A 145 -22.75 -9.50 -11.41
N ALA A 146 -22.91 -10.72 -11.94
CA ALA A 146 -23.39 -10.95 -13.31
C ALA A 146 -24.70 -10.21 -13.66
N GLY A 147 -25.68 -10.15 -12.76
CA GLY A 147 -26.92 -9.44 -12.98
C GLY A 147 -26.78 -7.92 -13.00
N ARG A 148 -25.81 -7.38 -12.26
CA ARG A 148 -25.55 -5.94 -12.22
C ARG A 148 -24.70 -5.46 -13.39
N TYR A 149 -23.80 -6.32 -13.90
CA TYR A 149 -22.92 -5.99 -15.01
C TYR A 149 -23.67 -5.47 -16.23
N ASN A 150 -24.84 -6.04 -16.53
CA ASN A 150 -25.67 -5.62 -17.67
C ASN A 150 -26.27 -4.21 -17.50
N LEU A 151 -26.42 -3.75 -16.25
CA LEU A 151 -27.00 -2.44 -15.94
C LEU A 151 -25.93 -1.35 -15.72
N HIS A 152 -24.78 -1.75 -15.19
CA HIS A 152 -23.71 -0.83 -14.81
C HIS A 152 -22.34 -1.44 -15.21
N LYS A 153 -21.95 -1.20 -16.46
CA LYS A 153 -20.66 -1.69 -17.00
C LYS A 153 -19.46 -0.93 -16.44
N ASP A 154 -19.64 0.34 -16.06
CA ASP A 154 -18.57 1.26 -15.64
C ASP A 154 -18.68 1.52 -14.14
N SER A 155 -18.27 0.52 -13.34
CA SER A 155 -18.40 0.56 -11.87
C SER A 155 -17.10 0.94 -11.15
N CYS A 156 -15.98 0.96 -11.87
CA CYS A 156 -14.68 1.29 -11.29
C CYS A 156 -14.41 2.80 -11.30
N GLU A 157 -13.61 3.21 -10.34
CA GLU A 157 -13.15 4.58 -10.17
C GLU A 157 -11.66 4.59 -9.79
N ILE A 158 -10.97 5.67 -10.15
CA ILE A 158 -9.62 5.98 -9.66
C ILE A 158 -9.70 7.24 -8.83
N VAL A 159 -9.04 7.23 -7.69
CA VAL A 159 -8.76 8.43 -6.89
C VAL A 159 -7.27 8.57 -6.68
N ALA A 160 -6.74 9.77 -6.84
CA ALA A 160 -5.38 10.11 -6.44
C ALA A 160 -5.43 10.91 -5.13
N LEU A 161 -4.64 10.45 -4.17
CA LEU A 161 -4.51 11.04 -2.84
C LEU A 161 -3.09 11.55 -2.66
N SER A 162 -2.92 12.81 -2.25
CA SER A 162 -1.66 13.27 -1.66
C SER A 162 -1.56 12.74 -0.24
N VAL A 163 -0.42 12.19 0.10
CA VAL A 163 -0.14 11.60 1.41
C VAL A 163 0.84 12.48 2.16
N ASP A 164 0.35 13.25 3.12
CA ASP A 164 1.19 13.99 4.06
C ASP A 164 1.69 13.02 5.13
N VAL A 165 2.93 12.59 4.98
CA VAL A 165 3.58 11.59 5.85
C VAL A 165 3.80 12.13 7.25
N ASP A 166 4.06 13.43 7.39
CA ASP A 166 4.31 14.07 8.68
C ASP A 166 3.04 14.22 9.52
N LYS A 167 1.95 14.64 8.87
CA LYS A 167 0.65 14.81 9.53
C LYS A 167 -0.21 13.54 9.54
N GLN A 168 0.26 12.47 8.87
CA GLN A 168 -0.45 11.19 8.73
C GLN A 168 -1.87 11.35 8.14
N LYS A 169 -1.99 12.23 7.15
CA LYS A 169 -3.27 12.57 6.50
C LYS A 169 -3.18 12.41 5.01
N SER A 170 -4.36 12.25 4.38
CA SER A 170 -4.46 12.27 2.93
C SER A 170 -5.47 13.30 2.46
N THR A 171 -5.19 13.85 1.27
CA THR A 171 -6.06 14.81 0.59
C THR A 171 -6.32 14.33 -0.82
N VAL A 172 -7.57 14.39 -1.28
CA VAL A 172 -7.90 14.04 -2.66
C VAL A 172 -7.36 15.08 -3.61
N ILE A 173 -6.50 14.67 -4.54
CA ILE A 173 -5.96 15.52 -5.60
C ILE A 173 -6.95 15.56 -6.77
N TRP A 174 -7.31 14.38 -7.29
CA TRP A 174 -8.27 14.23 -8.37
C TRP A 174 -8.98 12.88 -8.31
N ARG A 175 -10.06 12.76 -9.08
CA ARG A 175 -10.87 11.54 -9.21
C ARG A 175 -11.33 11.35 -10.63
N ARG A 176 -11.30 10.11 -11.11
CA ARG A 176 -11.91 9.69 -12.36
C ARG A 176 -12.93 8.59 -12.08
N GLN A 177 -14.15 8.81 -12.55
CA GLN A 177 -15.28 7.90 -12.39
C GLN A 177 -15.61 7.22 -13.71
N ASN A 178 -16.48 6.23 -13.65
CA ASN A 178 -17.03 5.53 -14.80
C ASN A 178 -15.93 4.85 -15.64
N LEU A 179 -15.10 4.08 -14.98
CA LEU A 179 -14.16 3.19 -15.64
C LEU A 179 -14.76 1.80 -15.76
N PRO A 180 -14.39 1.04 -16.82
CA PRO A 180 -14.89 -0.30 -17.02
C PRO A 180 -14.75 -1.18 -15.78
N SER A 181 -15.78 -1.97 -15.50
CA SER A 181 -15.78 -2.92 -14.37
C SER A 181 -14.71 -4.00 -14.51
N SER A 182 -14.19 -4.21 -15.72
CA SER A 182 -13.06 -5.11 -16.02
C SER A 182 -11.68 -4.49 -15.74
N SER A 183 -11.59 -3.22 -15.30
CA SER A 183 -10.33 -2.58 -14.95
C SER A 183 -9.66 -3.27 -13.77
N TYR A 184 -8.39 -3.65 -13.91
CA TYR A 184 -7.70 -4.49 -12.93
C TYR A 184 -6.31 -4.00 -12.51
N LYS A 185 -5.67 -3.13 -13.31
CA LYS A 185 -4.28 -2.72 -13.06
C LYS A 185 -4.07 -1.25 -13.32
N LEU A 186 -3.23 -0.63 -12.48
CA LEU A 186 -2.69 0.72 -12.68
C LEU A 186 -1.19 0.65 -12.94
N THR A 187 -0.73 1.45 -13.90
CA THR A 187 0.69 1.61 -14.19
C THR A 187 1.02 3.10 -14.20
N PRO A 188 1.91 3.58 -13.30
CA PRO A 188 2.30 4.98 -13.29
C PRO A 188 3.14 5.30 -14.53
N LEU A 189 2.91 6.46 -15.10
CA LEU A 189 3.64 6.96 -16.27
C LEU A 189 4.74 7.92 -15.84
N LEU A 190 5.92 7.71 -16.43
CA LEU A 190 7.08 8.56 -16.20
C LEU A 190 6.90 9.93 -16.87
N PRO A 191 7.56 10.98 -16.35
CA PRO A 191 7.69 12.25 -17.09
C PRO A 191 8.34 12.01 -18.48
N PRO A 192 7.93 12.76 -19.53
CA PRO A 192 7.07 13.93 -19.51
C PRO A 192 5.56 13.64 -19.56
N LEU A 193 5.16 12.41 -19.79
CA LEU A 193 3.73 12.08 -19.89
C LEU A 193 3.01 12.28 -18.56
N GLY A 194 3.55 11.68 -17.47
CA GLY A 194 2.94 11.73 -16.15
C GLY A 194 1.59 11.01 -16.07
N GLY A 195 1.02 10.99 -14.85
CA GLY A 195 -0.28 10.38 -14.61
C GLY A 195 -0.25 8.86 -14.49
N VAL A 196 -1.34 8.20 -14.85
CA VAL A 196 -1.53 6.76 -14.69
C VAL A 196 -2.23 6.14 -15.89
N LEU A 197 -1.77 4.97 -16.31
CA LEU A 197 -2.43 4.13 -17.30
C LEU A 197 -3.25 3.07 -16.57
N GLY A 198 -4.56 3.03 -16.84
CA GLY A 198 -5.45 1.97 -16.36
C GLY A 198 -5.62 0.89 -17.41
N LEU A 199 -5.45 -0.36 -17.00
CA LEU A 199 -5.64 -1.53 -17.85
C LEU A 199 -6.98 -2.20 -17.56
N SER A 200 -7.68 -2.57 -18.64
CA SER A 200 -8.96 -3.27 -18.62
C SER A 200 -8.92 -4.48 -19.55
N GLN A 201 -9.73 -5.51 -19.29
CA GLN A 201 -9.76 -6.71 -20.12
C GLN A 201 -10.47 -6.51 -21.46
N ASP A 202 -11.37 -5.52 -21.53
CA ASP A 202 -12.26 -5.31 -22.68
C ASP A 202 -11.75 -4.24 -23.65
N PHE A 203 -10.53 -3.72 -23.46
CA PHE A 203 -9.92 -2.69 -24.33
C PHE A 203 -8.39 -2.86 -24.40
#